data_b920f493ae1c6832473944465f5b46fd
#
_entry.id   b920f493ae1c6832473944465f5b46fd
#
_cell.length_a   1.000
_cell.length_b   1.000
_cell.length_c   1.000
_cell.angle_alpha   90.00
_cell.angle_beta   90.00
_cell.angle_gamma   90.00
#
_symmetry.space_group_name_H-M   'P 1'
#
loop_
_entity.id
_entity.type
_entity.pdbx_description
1 polymer ?
#
loop_
_entity_poly.entity_id
_entity_poly.type
_entity_poly.pdbx_seq_one_letter_code
_entity_poly.pdbx_strand_id
1 'polypeptide(L)'
;MSARYDSMVELIALLHDSCGPYVSLFALGALSAVILLATGKFFSTKREDAIRYTVSVPEQLRAGYWENQTVEQQAQQEDIVRNGKIHSHCPADGRPLGSPIQPATPSTIDAAISEAARAQVTWAHTTFSQRRRVLRTLLRYILDHQDEIVAACCLDSGKTKIDACFGEILVTVEKLQWTIKHGEQVLRPSRRPTNLLMCYKSNTVVYEPLGVVAACVSWNYAFHNFISPIISALFAGNAIIVKPSEQTCWSTFYFTHIVRGALQACGHSGDLVQNLICLPDVADHLTSHPGLSHITFIGSRSIAHKVCSSAAKALTPVTVELGGKDPAVVLDDPKTVRNIDDVLSILMRGVFQSAGQNCIGIERVIALPGVHDKVLEGVRAKISNLRLGSVLLDKRTPDVGAMISSRNFSMLESLITDAVERGATLHCGGKRYVHPKYPGGHYFQPTLLSGVGKDMPIAQTELFAPVFLLMRAENLDHAIDIANSTEYALGAGVYGHDQRDVVKCVKAIKAGMVAVNDFGAYYACSMPFGGIGGSGYGRFGGEEGLRALSNVKSVCEDAAWAKLLGVQTRIPPKLQYPVSQHGWDACKGIVGTGYSLGWVEQVQSVFDLLRALLRKE
;
A
#
# COMPACT_ATOMS: atom_id res chain seq x y z
N MET A 1 40.22 13.94 9.10
CA MET A 1 39.28 13.04 9.81
C MET A 1 38.90 13.61 11.18
N SER A 2 39.78 14.22 11.97
CA SER A 2 39.47 14.80 13.30
C SER A 2 38.42 15.91 13.25
N ALA A 3 38.57 16.90 12.39
CA ALA A 3 37.63 18.05 12.32
C ALA A 3 36.17 17.68 11.96
N ARG A 4 35.92 16.55 11.30
CA ARG A 4 34.56 16.04 11.05
C ARG A 4 34.01 15.23 12.24
N TYR A 5 34.88 14.68 13.06
CA TYR A 5 34.49 13.95 14.26
C TYR A 5 34.03 14.94 15.33
N ASP A 6 34.77 16.04 15.52
CA ASP A 6 34.45 17.06 16.51
C ASP A 6 33.11 17.76 16.20
N SER A 7 32.85 18.09 14.93
CA SER A 7 31.58 18.70 14.51
C SER A 7 30.37 17.75 14.68
N MET A 8 30.59 16.44 14.66
CA MET A 8 29.53 15.44 14.82
C MET A 8 29.21 15.20 16.29
N VAL A 9 30.20 15.27 17.17
CA VAL A 9 30.03 15.20 18.64
C VAL A 9 29.30 16.44 19.14
N GLU A 10 29.63 17.62 18.63
CA GLU A 10 28.91 18.87 18.94
C GLU A 10 27.46 18.84 18.46
N LEU A 11 27.18 18.29 17.28
CA LEU A 11 25.82 18.15 16.76
C LEU A 11 24.98 17.20 17.62
N ILE A 12 25.57 16.10 18.10
CA ILE A 12 24.90 15.14 19.00
C ILE A 12 24.62 15.77 20.36
N ALA A 13 25.53 16.58 20.89
CA ALA A 13 25.34 17.31 22.15
C ALA A 13 24.23 18.38 22.03
N LEU A 14 24.21 19.13 20.92
CA LEU A 14 23.14 20.11 20.61
C LEU A 14 21.76 19.45 20.47
N LEU A 15 21.69 18.26 19.86
CA LEU A 15 20.45 17.48 19.75
C LEU A 15 20.00 16.91 21.10
N HIS A 16 20.92 16.58 21.98
CA HIS A 16 20.60 16.10 23.32
C HIS A 16 19.98 17.19 24.20
N ASP A 17 20.55 18.39 24.13
CA ASP A 17 20.09 19.53 24.95
C ASP A 17 18.76 20.13 24.45
N SER A 18 18.49 20.00 23.12
CA SER A 18 17.30 20.61 22.50
C SER A 18 16.08 19.71 22.44
N CYS A 19 16.23 18.38 22.42
CA CYS A 19 15.16 17.44 22.04
C CYS A 19 14.99 16.23 22.99
N GLY A 20 15.77 16.14 24.06
CA GLY A 20 15.67 15.09 25.08
C GLY A 20 16.29 13.73 24.70
N PRO A 21 16.38 12.78 25.67
CA PRO A 21 17.17 11.54 25.53
C PRO A 21 16.70 10.57 24.43
N TYR A 22 15.44 10.65 24.01
CA TYR A 22 14.89 9.79 22.96
C TYR A 22 15.39 10.17 21.56
N VAL A 23 15.61 11.46 21.31
CA VAL A 23 16.14 11.93 20.02
C VAL A 23 17.62 11.58 19.88
N SER A 24 18.38 11.62 20.99
CA SER A 24 19.77 11.17 21.00
C SER A 24 19.91 9.67 20.79
N LEU A 25 19.00 8.85 21.33
CA LEU A 25 18.95 7.40 21.05
C LEU A 25 18.58 7.12 19.60
N PHE A 26 17.66 7.89 19.04
CA PHE A 26 17.28 7.77 17.62
C PHE A 26 18.43 8.21 16.69
N ALA A 27 19.12 9.30 17.02
CA ALA A 27 20.29 9.78 16.28
C ALA A 27 21.48 8.81 16.38
N LEU A 28 21.75 8.22 17.55
CA LEU A 28 22.75 7.19 17.74
C LEU A 28 22.38 5.88 17.03
N GLY A 29 21.12 5.49 17.06
CA GLY A 29 20.61 4.34 16.31
C GLY A 29 20.73 4.55 14.80
N ALA A 30 20.40 5.73 14.30
CA ALA A 30 20.54 6.12 12.90
C ALA A 30 22.03 6.16 12.48
N LEU A 31 22.91 6.69 13.32
CA LEU A 31 24.34 6.73 13.07
C LEU A 31 24.95 5.32 13.05
N SER A 32 24.58 4.47 14.01
CA SER A 32 25.02 3.06 14.06
C SER A 32 24.50 2.27 12.84
N ALA A 33 23.26 2.52 12.42
CA ALA A 33 22.69 1.95 11.19
C ALA A 33 23.44 2.43 9.94
N VAL A 34 23.79 3.70 9.86
CA VAL A 34 24.59 4.26 8.74
C VAL A 34 26.00 3.65 8.72
N ILE A 35 26.66 3.46 9.86
CA ILE A 35 27.99 2.82 9.94
C ILE A 35 27.89 1.33 9.55
N LEU A 36 26.88 0.60 10.02
CA LEU A 36 26.65 -0.81 9.64
C LEU A 36 26.30 -0.94 8.15
N LEU A 37 25.53 0.00 7.59
CA LEU A 37 25.21 0.07 6.17
C LEU A 37 26.45 0.43 5.33
N ALA A 38 27.32 1.29 5.81
CA ALA A 38 28.58 1.64 5.13
C ALA A 38 29.57 0.48 5.10
N THR A 39 29.66 -0.31 6.19
CA THR A 39 30.52 -1.50 6.26
C THR A 39 29.95 -2.68 5.49
N GLY A 40 28.62 -2.85 5.44
CA GLY A 40 27.95 -3.88 4.62
C GLY A 40 28.02 -3.64 3.10
N LYS A 41 28.24 -2.40 2.66
CA LYS A 41 28.37 -2.04 1.24
C LYS A 41 29.66 -2.51 0.54
N PHE A 42 30.66 -2.96 1.30
CA PHE A 42 31.94 -3.36 0.71
C PHE A 42 31.90 -4.66 -0.12
N PHE A 43 30.79 -5.41 -0.08
CA PHE A 43 30.62 -6.66 -0.80
C PHE A 43 29.56 -6.66 -1.90
N SER A 44 29.02 -5.48 -2.27
CA SER A 44 28.13 -5.37 -3.44
C SER A 44 28.94 -5.60 -4.71
N THR A 45 28.63 -6.63 -5.45
CA THR A 45 29.27 -6.88 -6.75
C THR A 45 28.94 -5.73 -7.71
N LYS A 46 29.95 -5.20 -8.41
CA LYS A 46 29.84 -4.11 -9.42
C LYS A 46 28.69 -4.27 -10.44
N ARG A 47 28.16 -5.48 -10.58
CA ARG A 47 27.04 -5.83 -11.47
C ARG A 47 25.68 -5.29 -11.03
N GLU A 48 25.51 -4.92 -9.74
CA GLU A 48 24.25 -4.41 -9.18
C GLU A 48 24.29 -2.94 -8.80
N ASP A 49 25.36 -2.22 -9.14
CA ASP A 49 25.50 -0.82 -8.84
C ASP A 49 24.45 0.02 -9.58
N ALA A 50 23.89 1.00 -8.87
CA ALA A 50 22.93 1.95 -9.41
C ALA A 50 23.57 2.83 -10.48
N ILE A 51 22.89 3.01 -11.59
CA ILE A 51 23.31 3.90 -12.68
C ILE A 51 22.70 5.29 -12.45
N ARG A 52 23.48 6.34 -12.66
CA ARG A 52 22.94 7.71 -12.72
C ARG A 52 22.36 7.96 -14.10
N TYR A 53 21.19 8.56 -14.14
CA TYR A 53 20.51 8.98 -15.35
C TYR A 53 19.77 10.30 -15.09
N THR A 54 19.34 10.95 -16.13
CA THR A 54 18.60 12.21 -16.07
C THR A 54 17.27 12.07 -16.80
N VAL A 55 16.26 12.78 -16.28
CA VAL A 55 14.93 12.87 -16.88
C VAL A 55 14.60 14.35 -17.05
N SER A 56 13.88 14.70 -18.11
CA SER A 56 13.39 16.05 -18.29
C SER A 56 12.39 16.39 -17.18
N VAL A 57 12.71 17.39 -16.38
CA VAL A 57 11.87 17.90 -15.31
C VAL A 57 10.85 18.88 -15.90
N PRO A 58 9.55 18.74 -15.63
CA PRO A 58 8.54 19.70 -16.03
C PRO A 58 8.89 21.14 -15.62
N GLU A 59 8.61 22.11 -16.47
CA GLU A 59 8.97 23.51 -16.21
C GLU A 59 8.34 24.05 -14.93
N GLN A 60 7.13 23.59 -14.61
CA GLN A 60 6.38 23.92 -13.40
C GLN A 60 7.09 23.53 -12.10
N LEU A 61 8.07 22.60 -12.15
CA LEU A 61 8.86 22.16 -11.00
C LEU A 61 10.17 22.92 -10.85
N ARG A 62 10.50 23.81 -11.80
CA ARG A 62 11.71 24.62 -11.73
C ARG A 62 11.57 25.75 -10.71
N ALA A 63 12.63 26.01 -9.96
CA ALA A 63 12.66 27.11 -9.01
C ALA A 63 12.32 28.46 -9.70
N GLY A 64 11.49 29.28 -9.05
CA GLY A 64 11.08 30.58 -9.56
C GLY A 64 9.97 30.55 -10.64
N TYR A 65 9.56 29.39 -11.14
CA TYR A 65 8.51 29.31 -12.17
C TYR A 65 7.20 30.00 -11.71
N TRP A 66 6.79 29.79 -10.48
CA TRP A 66 5.54 30.30 -9.93
C TRP A 66 5.65 31.74 -9.39
N GLU A 67 6.87 32.24 -9.11
CA GLU A 67 7.08 33.57 -8.54
C GLU A 67 6.71 34.69 -9.51
N ASN A 68 6.82 34.43 -10.83
CA ASN A 68 6.59 35.40 -11.89
C ASN A 68 5.21 35.26 -12.58
N GLN A 69 4.36 34.33 -12.12
CA GLN A 69 3.03 34.16 -12.69
C GLN A 69 1.97 34.87 -11.85
N THR A 70 1.28 35.83 -12.45
CA THR A 70 0.06 36.42 -11.89
C THR A 70 -1.01 35.34 -11.81
N VAL A 71 -1.46 35.07 -10.58
CA VAL A 71 -2.64 34.20 -10.37
C VAL A 71 -3.87 34.99 -10.84
N GLU A 72 -4.33 34.79 -12.07
CA GLU A 72 -5.68 35.19 -12.41
C GLU A 72 -6.62 34.45 -11.48
N GLN A 73 -7.50 35.19 -10.80
CA GLN A 73 -8.52 34.61 -9.90
C GLN A 73 -9.48 33.78 -10.74
N GLN A 74 -9.11 32.52 -10.98
CA GLN A 74 -10.00 31.59 -11.67
C GLN A 74 -11.01 31.06 -10.63
N ALA A 75 -12.29 31.11 -11.00
CA ALA A 75 -13.37 30.49 -10.22
C ALA A 75 -13.07 28.99 -10.01
N GLN A 76 -13.53 28.44 -8.88
CA GLN A 76 -13.43 27.01 -8.58
C GLN A 76 -13.89 26.19 -9.79
N GLN A 77 -12.98 25.44 -10.41
CA GLN A 77 -13.28 24.59 -11.55
C GLN A 77 -13.51 23.17 -11.02
N GLU A 78 -14.78 22.77 -10.95
CA GLU A 78 -15.15 21.43 -10.44
C GLU A 78 -14.97 20.35 -11.51
N ASP A 79 -15.13 20.68 -12.81
CA ASP A 79 -15.02 19.72 -13.91
C ASP A 79 -13.64 19.74 -14.55
N ILE A 80 -12.89 18.68 -14.28
CA ILE A 80 -11.56 18.45 -14.89
C ILE A 80 -11.67 17.95 -16.34
N VAL A 81 -12.80 17.36 -16.74
CA VAL A 81 -13.02 16.87 -18.12
C VAL A 81 -13.86 17.88 -18.89
N ARG A 82 -13.28 18.49 -19.93
CA ARG A 82 -13.96 19.46 -20.81
C ARG A 82 -13.59 19.18 -22.26
N ASN A 83 -14.59 19.19 -23.13
CA ASN A 83 -14.41 18.91 -24.59
C ASN A 83 -13.64 17.59 -24.83
N GLY A 84 -13.91 16.55 -24.04
CA GLY A 84 -13.26 15.24 -24.16
C GLY A 84 -11.77 15.20 -23.74
N LYS A 85 -11.24 16.27 -23.14
CA LYS A 85 -9.86 16.35 -22.65
C LYS A 85 -9.83 16.59 -21.15
N ILE A 86 -8.74 16.16 -20.52
CA ILE A 86 -8.53 16.33 -19.09
C ILE A 86 -7.68 17.60 -18.89
N HIS A 87 -8.18 18.49 -18.05
CA HIS A 87 -7.54 19.74 -17.66
C HIS A 87 -7.08 19.64 -16.22
N SER A 88 -5.79 19.31 -16.01
CA SER A 88 -5.20 19.25 -14.67
C SER A 88 -5.05 20.65 -14.10
N HIS A 89 -5.33 20.79 -12.81
CA HIS A 89 -5.16 22.05 -12.08
C HIS A 89 -4.64 21.77 -10.65
N CYS A 90 -3.97 22.75 -10.08
CA CYS A 90 -3.50 22.68 -8.71
C CYS A 90 -4.68 22.86 -7.74
N PRO A 91 -4.99 21.89 -6.86
CA PRO A 91 -6.09 22.00 -5.90
C PRO A 91 -5.91 23.13 -4.88
N ALA A 92 -4.68 23.57 -4.65
CA ALA A 92 -4.39 24.59 -3.65
C ALA A 92 -4.77 26.01 -4.07
N ASP A 93 -4.88 26.31 -5.38
CA ASP A 93 -5.15 27.65 -5.91
C ASP A 93 -5.94 27.70 -7.22
N GLY A 94 -6.23 26.55 -7.82
CA GLY A 94 -7.02 26.44 -9.05
C GLY A 94 -6.25 26.69 -10.36
N ARG A 95 -4.93 27.00 -10.31
CA ARG A 95 -4.16 27.25 -11.54
C ARG A 95 -3.99 26.01 -12.41
N PRO A 96 -3.97 26.14 -13.76
CA PRO A 96 -3.79 25.00 -14.64
C PRO A 96 -2.38 24.42 -14.57
N LEU A 97 -2.28 23.10 -14.70
CA LEU A 97 -1.02 22.34 -14.74
C LEU A 97 -0.81 21.78 -16.16
N GLY A 98 -0.05 22.50 -16.97
CA GLY A 98 0.30 22.07 -18.31
C GLY A 98 -0.86 22.14 -19.32
N SER A 99 -0.68 21.48 -20.47
CA SER A 99 -1.66 21.42 -21.55
C SER A 99 -2.74 20.35 -21.28
N PRO A 100 -3.95 20.50 -21.87
CA PRO A 100 -5.00 19.50 -21.75
C PRO A 100 -4.57 18.13 -22.28
N ILE A 101 -4.85 17.09 -21.50
CA ILE A 101 -4.43 15.72 -21.75
C ILE A 101 -5.52 14.97 -22.51
N GLN A 102 -5.14 14.28 -23.60
CA GLN A 102 -6.04 13.41 -24.35
C GLN A 102 -6.16 12.08 -23.61
N PRO A 103 -7.39 11.64 -23.23
CA PRO A 103 -7.59 10.33 -22.62
C PRO A 103 -7.33 9.19 -23.61
N ALA A 104 -6.98 8.01 -23.07
CA ALA A 104 -6.81 6.81 -23.85
C ALA A 104 -8.11 6.36 -24.52
N THR A 105 -7.97 5.78 -25.70
CA THR A 105 -9.04 5.11 -26.46
C THR A 105 -8.89 3.59 -26.38
N PRO A 106 -9.90 2.78 -26.72
CA PRO A 106 -9.74 1.32 -26.80
C PRO A 106 -8.53 0.89 -27.63
N SER A 107 -8.30 1.50 -28.79
CA SER A 107 -7.16 1.17 -29.64
C SER A 107 -5.79 1.49 -29.01
N THR A 108 -5.68 2.59 -28.25
CA THR A 108 -4.45 2.92 -27.54
C THR A 108 -4.20 1.99 -26.35
N ILE A 109 -5.26 1.49 -25.72
CA ILE A 109 -5.18 0.47 -24.66
C ILE A 109 -4.65 -0.84 -25.24
N ASP A 110 -5.22 -1.33 -26.36
CA ASP A 110 -4.81 -2.55 -27.03
C ASP A 110 -3.32 -2.48 -27.47
N ALA A 111 -2.93 -1.33 -28.04
CA ALA A 111 -1.55 -1.08 -28.45
C ALA A 111 -0.59 -1.14 -27.26
N ALA A 112 -0.91 -0.45 -26.16
CA ALA A 112 -0.07 -0.41 -24.97
C ALA A 112 0.09 -1.79 -24.29
N ILE A 113 -1.00 -2.58 -24.22
CA ILE A 113 -0.94 -3.96 -23.70
C ILE A 113 -0.06 -4.84 -24.61
N SER A 114 -0.19 -4.70 -25.92
CA SER A 114 0.61 -5.45 -26.89
C SER A 114 2.10 -5.08 -26.81
N GLU A 115 2.42 -3.80 -26.65
CA GLU A 115 3.80 -3.31 -26.45
C GLU A 115 4.40 -3.84 -25.16
N ALA A 116 3.65 -3.75 -24.06
CA ALA A 116 4.06 -4.28 -22.76
C ALA A 116 4.31 -5.80 -22.83
N ALA A 117 3.42 -6.55 -23.52
CA ALA A 117 3.57 -7.99 -23.69
C ALA A 117 4.85 -8.35 -24.46
N ARG A 118 5.15 -7.64 -25.56
CA ARG A 118 6.40 -7.84 -26.30
C ARG A 118 7.65 -7.58 -25.44
N ALA A 119 7.66 -6.49 -24.69
CA ALA A 119 8.77 -6.14 -23.82
C ALA A 119 8.94 -7.16 -22.67
N GLN A 120 7.83 -7.70 -22.16
CA GLN A 120 7.81 -8.63 -21.04
C GLN A 120 8.47 -9.98 -21.38
N VAL A 121 8.38 -10.46 -22.62
CA VAL A 121 9.00 -11.74 -23.03
C VAL A 121 10.48 -11.79 -22.67
N THR A 122 11.23 -10.74 -22.99
CA THR A 122 12.66 -10.65 -22.63
C THR A 122 12.87 -10.42 -21.14
N TRP A 123 12.02 -9.60 -20.51
CA TRP A 123 12.11 -9.24 -19.10
C TRP A 123 11.87 -10.45 -18.18
N ALA A 124 10.96 -11.35 -18.53
CA ALA A 124 10.65 -12.56 -17.77
C ALA A 124 11.89 -13.43 -17.51
N HIS A 125 12.84 -13.45 -18.45
CA HIS A 125 14.07 -14.23 -18.36
C HIS A 125 15.23 -13.52 -17.66
N THR A 126 15.04 -12.28 -17.17
CA THR A 126 16.07 -11.57 -16.42
C THR A 126 16.31 -12.20 -15.06
N THR A 127 17.56 -12.11 -14.61
CA THR A 127 17.95 -12.56 -13.26
C THR A 127 17.48 -11.57 -12.19
N PHE A 128 17.33 -12.03 -10.94
CA PHE A 128 17.05 -11.14 -9.82
C PHE A 128 18.13 -10.04 -9.65
N SER A 129 19.37 -10.31 -9.98
CA SER A 129 20.44 -9.32 -9.97
C SER A 129 20.17 -8.17 -10.96
N GLN A 130 19.72 -8.45 -12.17
CA GLN A 130 19.35 -7.43 -13.15
C GLN A 130 18.13 -6.61 -12.68
N ARG A 131 17.10 -7.27 -12.12
CA ARG A 131 15.92 -6.61 -11.58
C ARG A 131 16.28 -5.72 -10.38
N ARG A 132 17.14 -6.19 -9.47
CA ARG A 132 17.67 -5.37 -8.36
C ARG A 132 18.43 -4.15 -8.86
N ARG A 133 19.22 -4.29 -9.92
CA ARG A 133 19.95 -3.15 -10.50
C ARG A 133 19.00 -2.05 -10.95
N VAL A 134 17.90 -2.39 -11.63
CA VAL A 134 16.87 -1.42 -12.03
C VAL A 134 16.26 -0.74 -10.80
N LEU A 135 15.87 -1.50 -9.77
CA LEU A 135 15.29 -0.93 -8.56
C LEU A 135 16.29 -0.04 -7.79
N ARG A 136 17.57 -0.41 -7.73
CA ARG A 136 18.61 0.45 -7.14
C ARG A 136 18.84 1.74 -7.93
N THR A 137 18.77 1.65 -9.25
CA THR A 137 18.87 2.81 -10.14
C THR A 137 17.69 3.76 -9.94
N LEU A 138 16.48 3.23 -9.84
CA LEU A 138 15.27 3.99 -9.50
C LEU A 138 15.37 4.62 -8.10
N LEU A 139 15.75 3.84 -7.09
CA LEU A 139 15.96 4.31 -5.72
C LEU A 139 16.93 5.48 -5.66
N ARG A 140 18.07 5.36 -6.37
CA ARG A 140 19.08 6.43 -6.44
C ARG A 140 18.49 7.72 -7.01
N TYR A 141 17.75 7.63 -8.12
CA TYR A 141 17.11 8.80 -8.72
C TYR A 141 16.14 9.47 -7.75
N ILE A 142 15.28 8.68 -7.07
CA ILE A 142 14.31 9.21 -6.11
C ILE A 142 15.04 9.95 -4.97
N LEU A 143 16.13 9.39 -4.45
CA LEU A 143 16.90 10.02 -3.37
C LEU A 143 17.63 11.30 -3.81
N ASP A 144 18.08 11.34 -5.06
CA ASP A 144 18.80 12.50 -5.62
C ASP A 144 17.83 13.63 -6.05
N HIS A 145 16.49 13.33 -6.25
CA HIS A 145 15.47 14.25 -6.81
C HIS A 145 14.20 14.35 -5.97
N GLN A 146 14.33 14.32 -4.63
CA GLN A 146 13.18 14.36 -3.72
C GLN A 146 12.37 15.65 -3.84
N ASP A 147 13.04 16.79 -4.01
CA ASP A 147 12.39 18.11 -4.06
C ASP A 147 11.45 18.23 -5.27
N GLU A 148 11.88 17.78 -6.44
CA GLU A 148 11.08 17.84 -7.67
C GLU A 148 9.90 16.86 -7.60
N ILE A 149 10.12 15.65 -7.06
CA ILE A 149 9.04 14.64 -6.90
C ILE A 149 8.00 15.13 -5.89
N VAL A 150 8.46 15.66 -4.75
CA VAL A 150 7.58 16.24 -3.72
C VAL A 150 6.80 17.44 -4.27
N ALA A 151 7.45 18.33 -5.03
CA ALA A 151 6.78 19.46 -5.66
C ALA A 151 5.70 19.00 -6.65
N ALA A 152 5.97 17.97 -7.46
CA ALA A 152 4.98 17.38 -8.37
C ALA A 152 3.77 16.83 -7.61
N CYS A 153 3.99 16.11 -6.51
CA CYS A 153 2.91 15.61 -5.65
C CYS A 153 2.09 16.73 -5.03
N CYS A 154 2.74 17.80 -4.54
CA CYS A 154 2.07 18.95 -3.92
C CYS A 154 1.22 19.73 -4.94
N LEU A 155 1.74 19.94 -6.16
CA LEU A 155 1.01 20.65 -7.21
C LEU A 155 -0.23 19.89 -7.65
N ASP A 156 -0.12 18.57 -7.85
CA ASP A 156 -1.17 17.76 -8.44
C ASP A 156 -2.24 17.33 -7.43
N SER A 157 -1.92 17.30 -6.13
CA SER A 157 -2.84 16.83 -5.08
C SER A 157 -3.19 17.85 -3.99
N GLY A 158 -2.54 19.01 -3.95
CA GLY A 158 -2.77 20.04 -2.94
C GLY A 158 -2.16 19.78 -1.56
N LYS A 159 -1.50 18.65 -1.32
CA LYS A 159 -0.92 18.25 -0.02
C LYS A 159 0.30 19.10 0.36
N THR A 160 0.73 18.99 1.64
CA THR A 160 1.94 19.65 2.14
C THR A 160 3.20 18.86 1.77
N LYS A 161 4.38 19.53 1.78
CA LYS A 161 5.66 18.85 1.54
C LYS A 161 5.94 17.76 2.57
N ILE A 162 5.55 17.98 3.82
CA ILE A 162 5.74 16.99 4.89
C ILE A 162 4.85 15.78 4.64
N ASP A 163 3.59 15.98 4.24
CA ASP A 163 2.69 14.88 3.90
C ASP A 163 3.18 14.09 2.68
N ALA A 164 3.75 14.79 1.68
CA ALA A 164 4.36 14.15 0.53
C ALA A 164 5.64 13.39 0.92
N CYS A 165 6.47 13.93 1.81
CA CYS A 165 7.65 13.22 2.30
C CYS A 165 7.27 11.90 2.96
N PHE A 166 6.31 11.91 3.90
CA PHE A 166 5.90 10.70 4.61
C PHE A 166 5.12 9.72 3.71
N GLY A 167 4.09 10.19 3.04
CA GLY A 167 3.17 9.31 2.31
C GLY A 167 3.62 8.92 0.90
N GLU A 168 4.56 9.66 0.30
CA GLU A 168 5.02 9.41 -1.08
C GLU A 168 6.47 8.92 -1.11
N ILE A 169 7.42 9.69 -0.55
CA ILE A 169 8.85 9.38 -0.67
C ILE A 169 9.25 8.25 0.27
N LEU A 170 9.03 8.45 1.59
CA LEU A 170 9.53 7.53 2.61
C LEU A 170 9.01 6.10 2.40
N VAL A 171 7.70 5.95 2.20
CA VAL A 171 7.07 4.65 1.99
C VAL A 171 7.51 3.98 0.68
N THR A 172 7.75 4.77 -0.38
CA THR A 172 8.24 4.24 -1.66
C THR A 172 9.69 3.77 -1.58
N VAL A 173 10.54 4.56 -0.93
CA VAL A 173 11.94 4.22 -0.69
C VAL A 173 12.05 2.96 0.17
N GLU A 174 11.26 2.85 1.22
CA GLU A 174 11.20 1.67 2.08
C GLU A 174 10.78 0.42 1.29
N LYS A 175 9.73 0.53 0.46
CA LYS A 175 9.31 -0.57 -0.41
C LYS A 175 10.40 -0.99 -1.40
N LEU A 176 11.12 -0.04 -1.99
CA LEU A 176 12.27 -0.33 -2.86
C LEU A 176 13.37 -1.07 -2.09
N GLN A 177 13.76 -0.57 -0.92
CA GLN A 177 14.78 -1.18 -0.07
C GLN A 177 14.40 -2.60 0.33
N TRP A 178 13.17 -2.79 0.80
CA TRP A 178 12.68 -4.11 1.19
C TRP A 178 12.69 -5.09 0.01
N THR A 179 12.18 -4.66 -1.16
CA THR A 179 12.13 -5.52 -2.36
C THR A 179 13.53 -5.88 -2.87
N ILE A 180 14.45 -4.91 -2.88
CA ILE A 180 15.86 -5.13 -3.25
C ILE A 180 16.52 -6.17 -2.34
N LYS A 181 16.25 -6.09 -1.03
CA LYS A 181 16.90 -6.93 -0.02
C LYS A 181 16.27 -8.32 0.11
N HIS A 182 14.95 -8.40 0.06
CA HIS A 182 14.19 -9.59 0.42
C HIS A 182 13.44 -10.25 -0.75
N GLY A 183 13.15 -9.49 -1.82
CA GLY A 183 12.28 -9.95 -2.90
C GLY A 183 12.75 -11.24 -3.57
N GLU A 184 14.06 -11.44 -3.76
CA GLU A 184 14.58 -12.72 -4.31
C GLU A 184 14.25 -13.90 -3.39
N GLN A 185 14.42 -13.75 -2.07
CA GLN A 185 14.10 -14.80 -1.11
C GLN A 185 12.61 -15.16 -1.16
N VAL A 186 11.75 -14.16 -1.30
CA VAL A 186 10.28 -14.32 -1.39
C VAL A 186 9.87 -15.12 -2.62
N LEU A 187 10.53 -14.90 -3.76
CA LEU A 187 10.20 -15.54 -5.04
C LEU A 187 11.06 -16.77 -5.36
N ARG A 188 11.95 -17.17 -4.46
CA ARG A 188 12.69 -18.44 -4.62
C ARG A 188 11.74 -19.62 -4.54
N PRO A 189 12.02 -20.70 -5.31
CA PRO A 189 11.28 -21.93 -5.20
C PRO A 189 11.26 -22.45 -3.75
N SER A 190 10.08 -22.82 -3.27
CA SER A 190 9.90 -23.32 -1.90
C SER A 190 9.56 -24.80 -1.90
N ARG A 191 10.37 -25.60 -1.18
CA ARG A 191 10.12 -27.04 -1.04
C ARG A 191 8.88 -27.29 -0.18
N ARG A 192 8.15 -28.35 -0.54
CA ARG A 192 7.01 -28.86 0.22
C ARG A 192 7.30 -30.29 0.67
N PRO A 193 6.76 -30.71 1.83
CA PRO A 193 6.92 -32.08 2.29
C PRO A 193 6.25 -33.06 1.33
N THR A 194 6.81 -34.26 1.26
CA THR A 194 6.20 -35.42 0.60
C THR A 194 5.65 -36.38 1.65
N ASN A 195 4.60 -37.14 1.32
CA ASN A 195 4.15 -38.24 2.15
C ASN A 195 5.02 -39.50 1.91
N LEU A 196 4.84 -40.52 2.74
CA LEU A 196 5.60 -41.78 2.66
C LEU A 196 5.49 -42.45 1.28
N LEU A 197 4.30 -42.47 0.69
CA LEU A 197 4.04 -43.10 -0.60
C LEU A 197 4.75 -42.40 -1.75
N MET A 198 5.04 -41.10 -1.59
CA MET A 198 5.69 -40.23 -2.59
C MET A 198 7.12 -39.84 -2.20
N CYS A 199 7.76 -40.58 -1.27
CA CYS A 199 9.08 -40.22 -0.75
C CYS A 199 10.19 -40.15 -1.84
N TYR A 200 9.98 -40.82 -2.98
CA TYR A 200 10.85 -40.75 -4.16
C TYR A 200 10.61 -39.52 -5.04
N LYS A 201 9.67 -38.65 -4.67
CA LYS A 201 9.39 -37.37 -5.34
C LYS A 201 9.98 -36.19 -4.56
N SER A 202 10.21 -35.09 -5.25
CA SER A 202 10.57 -33.78 -4.73
C SER A 202 9.48 -32.80 -5.13
N ASN A 203 8.79 -32.23 -4.14
CA ASN A 203 7.73 -31.27 -4.35
C ASN A 203 8.25 -29.84 -4.15
N THR A 204 8.01 -28.98 -5.13
CA THR A 204 8.47 -27.60 -5.13
C THR A 204 7.37 -26.69 -5.64
N VAL A 205 7.22 -25.52 -5.04
CA VAL A 205 6.41 -24.43 -5.56
C VAL A 205 7.35 -23.40 -6.18
N VAL A 206 7.12 -23.06 -7.44
CA VAL A 206 7.85 -22.03 -8.20
C VAL A 206 6.94 -20.82 -8.43
N TYR A 207 7.54 -19.63 -8.41
CA TYR A 207 6.86 -18.36 -8.65
C TYR A 207 7.30 -17.83 -10.03
N GLU A 208 6.41 -17.89 -11.00
CA GLU A 208 6.68 -17.48 -12.39
C GLU A 208 6.02 -16.12 -12.67
N PRO A 209 6.58 -15.28 -13.57
CA PRO A 209 5.90 -14.07 -14.01
C PRO A 209 4.51 -14.37 -14.59
N LEU A 210 3.55 -13.50 -14.32
CA LEU A 210 2.19 -13.57 -14.86
C LEU A 210 2.10 -13.10 -16.32
N GLY A 211 2.98 -12.20 -16.74
CA GLY A 211 2.93 -11.54 -18.03
C GLY A 211 2.67 -10.05 -17.92
N VAL A 212 1.54 -9.56 -18.44
CA VAL A 212 1.11 -8.16 -18.29
C VAL A 212 0.11 -8.05 -17.17
N VAL A 213 0.40 -7.19 -16.19
CA VAL A 213 -0.51 -6.88 -15.09
C VAL A 213 -0.96 -5.43 -15.17
N ALA A 214 -2.08 -5.09 -14.52
CA ALA A 214 -2.55 -3.72 -14.44
C ALA A 214 -2.67 -3.23 -13.00
N ALA A 215 -2.54 -1.90 -12.80
CA ALA A 215 -2.85 -1.23 -11.56
C ALA A 215 -3.71 0.00 -11.83
N CYS A 216 -4.94 0.01 -11.30
CA CYS A 216 -5.80 1.18 -11.27
C CYS A 216 -5.62 1.86 -9.93
N VAL A 217 -4.99 3.04 -9.92
CA VAL A 217 -4.51 3.67 -8.69
C VAL A 217 -5.21 4.99 -8.40
N SER A 218 -5.38 5.28 -7.11
CA SER A 218 -6.04 6.49 -6.63
C SER A 218 -5.10 7.70 -6.62
N TRP A 219 -5.69 8.87 -6.45
CA TRP A 219 -5.03 10.19 -6.51
C TRP A 219 -4.38 10.63 -5.19
N ASN A 220 -4.77 10.04 -4.06
CA ASN A 220 -4.39 10.58 -2.75
C ASN A 220 -2.91 10.45 -2.41
N TYR A 221 -2.21 9.46 -2.97
CA TYR A 221 -0.75 9.33 -2.94
C TYR A 221 -0.23 9.07 -4.36
N ALA A 222 -0.23 10.12 -5.18
CA ALA A 222 -0.01 10.06 -6.62
C ALA A 222 1.31 9.38 -7.02
N PHE A 223 2.40 9.60 -6.29
CA PHE A 223 3.69 8.97 -6.55
C PHE A 223 3.76 7.55 -6.00
N HIS A 224 3.43 7.37 -4.71
CA HIS A 224 3.53 6.05 -4.07
C HIS A 224 2.60 5.03 -4.73
N ASN A 225 1.33 5.38 -4.94
CA ASN A 225 0.35 4.48 -5.56
C ASN A 225 0.69 4.17 -7.01
N PHE A 226 1.38 5.07 -7.72
CA PHE A 226 1.88 4.83 -9.07
C PHE A 226 3.11 3.91 -9.07
N ILE A 227 4.11 4.20 -8.24
CA ILE A 227 5.41 3.50 -8.24
C ILE A 227 5.34 2.14 -7.52
N SER A 228 4.55 2.05 -6.45
CA SER A 228 4.47 0.85 -5.61
C SER A 228 4.09 -0.43 -6.37
N PRO A 229 3.04 -0.47 -7.20
CA PRO A 229 2.73 -1.65 -8.01
C PRO A 229 3.78 -1.92 -9.09
N ILE A 230 4.41 -0.88 -9.64
CA ILE A 230 5.50 -1.03 -10.62
C ILE A 230 6.69 -1.77 -10.02
N ILE A 231 7.10 -1.42 -8.79
CA ILE A 231 8.20 -2.09 -8.07
C ILE A 231 7.93 -3.60 -7.99
N SER A 232 6.73 -3.97 -7.53
CA SER A 232 6.36 -5.38 -7.35
C SER A 232 6.24 -6.11 -8.68
N ALA A 233 5.59 -5.50 -9.68
CA ALA A 233 5.42 -6.10 -11.01
C ALA A 233 6.75 -6.35 -11.71
N LEU A 234 7.62 -5.34 -11.78
CA LEU A 234 8.93 -5.46 -12.40
C LEU A 234 9.79 -6.50 -11.67
N PHE A 235 9.78 -6.51 -10.34
CA PHE A 235 10.59 -7.48 -9.59
C PHE A 235 10.09 -8.91 -9.76
N ALA A 236 8.77 -9.12 -9.88
CA ALA A 236 8.18 -10.42 -10.21
C ALA A 236 8.43 -10.85 -11.68
N GLY A 237 8.94 -9.96 -12.54
CA GLY A 237 9.23 -10.25 -13.96
C GLY A 237 8.09 -9.94 -14.92
N ASN A 238 7.11 -9.14 -14.48
CA ASN A 238 5.97 -8.71 -15.27
C ASN A 238 6.24 -7.37 -15.97
N ALA A 239 5.48 -7.09 -17.03
CA ALA A 239 5.21 -5.75 -17.49
C ALA A 239 3.94 -5.22 -16.79
N ILE A 240 3.77 -3.90 -16.74
CA ILE A 240 2.64 -3.29 -16.04
C ILE A 240 2.01 -2.14 -16.81
N ILE A 241 0.69 -2.14 -16.83
CA ILE A 241 -0.15 -1.02 -17.25
C ILE A 241 -0.63 -0.29 -15.99
N VAL A 242 -0.26 0.96 -15.80
CA VAL A 242 -0.78 1.78 -14.69
C VAL A 242 -1.83 2.73 -15.22
N LYS A 243 -3.04 2.65 -14.67
CA LYS A 243 -4.12 3.60 -14.88
C LYS A 243 -4.22 4.50 -13.64
N PRO A 244 -3.60 5.70 -13.64
CA PRO A 244 -3.77 6.66 -12.56
C PRO A 244 -5.18 7.28 -12.59
N SER A 245 -5.52 7.95 -11.50
CA SER A 245 -6.69 8.81 -11.49
C SER A 245 -6.52 9.99 -12.43
N GLU A 246 -7.58 10.39 -13.09
CA GLU A 246 -7.64 11.63 -13.89
C GLU A 246 -7.38 12.89 -13.06
N GLN A 247 -7.58 12.82 -11.74
CA GLN A 247 -7.33 13.91 -10.80
C GLN A 247 -5.84 14.29 -10.66
N THR A 248 -4.94 13.31 -10.83
CA THR A 248 -3.49 13.49 -10.65
C THR A 248 -2.69 12.96 -11.83
N CYS A 249 -3.23 13.06 -13.03
CA CYS A 249 -2.60 12.51 -14.20
C CYS A 249 -1.40 13.34 -14.70
N TRP A 250 -1.33 14.64 -14.39
CA TRP A 250 -0.23 15.51 -14.83
C TRP A 250 1.14 15.03 -14.29
N SER A 251 1.25 14.77 -13.01
CA SER A 251 2.50 14.31 -12.39
C SER A 251 2.92 12.91 -12.86
N THR A 252 1.97 12.05 -13.25
CA THR A 252 2.26 10.67 -13.64
C THR A 252 3.05 10.55 -14.94
N PHE A 253 3.04 11.55 -15.82
CA PHE A 253 3.94 11.58 -16.97
C PHE A 253 5.40 11.69 -16.52
N TYR A 254 5.67 12.60 -15.59
CA TYR A 254 7.01 12.73 -15.01
C TYR A 254 7.44 11.45 -14.29
N PHE A 255 6.56 10.84 -13.49
CA PHE A 255 6.84 9.60 -12.80
C PHE A 255 7.08 8.43 -13.77
N THR A 256 6.37 8.38 -14.89
CA THR A 256 6.59 7.40 -15.96
C THR A 256 7.99 7.54 -16.56
N HIS A 257 8.42 8.79 -16.85
CA HIS A 257 9.75 9.05 -17.37
C HIS A 257 10.85 8.63 -16.37
N ILE A 258 10.64 8.84 -15.07
CA ILE A 258 11.58 8.39 -14.03
C ILE A 258 11.77 6.87 -14.11
N VAL A 259 10.68 6.10 -14.14
CA VAL A 259 10.78 4.63 -14.16
C VAL A 259 11.35 4.12 -15.48
N ARG A 260 10.86 4.64 -16.62
CA ARG A 260 11.38 4.28 -17.95
C ARG A 260 12.85 4.63 -18.09
N GLY A 261 13.28 5.77 -17.55
CA GLY A 261 14.68 6.17 -17.51
C GLY A 261 15.56 5.19 -16.74
N ALA A 262 15.09 4.66 -15.59
CA ALA A 262 15.81 3.64 -14.83
C ALA A 262 15.95 2.31 -15.60
N LEU A 263 14.87 1.88 -16.27
CA LEU A 263 14.90 0.69 -17.14
C LEU A 263 15.90 0.85 -18.29
N GLN A 264 15.80 1.95 -19.03
CA GLN A 264 16.65 2.25 -20.19
C GLN A 264 18.13 2.41 -19.81
N ALA A 265 18.42 3.09 -18.68
CA ALA A 265 19.77 3.20 -18.15
C ALA A 265 20.39 1.83 -17.82
N CYS A 266 19.57 0.85 -17.46
CA CYS A 266 20.00 -0.53 -17.23
C CYS A 266 19.98 -1.42 -18.50
N GLY A 267 19.65 -0.88 -19.68
CA GLY A 267 19.61 -1.60 -20.95
C GLY A 267 18.33 -2.40 -21.21
N HIS A 268 17.21 -2.03 -20.54
CA HIS A 268 15.91 -2.68 -20.70
C HIS A 268 14.88 -1.75 -21.34
N SER A 269 13.83 -2.32 -21.95
CA SER A 269 12.77 -1.54 -22.60
C SER A 269 11.97 -0.74 -21.59
N GLY A 270 11.72 0.55 -21.89
CA GLY A 270 10.77 1.39 -21.16
C GLY A 270 9.30 0.94 -21.34
N ASP A 271 9.00 0.14 -22.38
CA ASP A 271 7.64 -0.34 -22.68
C ASP A 271 7.11 -1.37 -21.67
N LEU A 272 7.98 -1.85 -20.77
CA LEU A 272 7.58 -2.63 -19.60
C LEU A 272 6.61 -1.88 -18.68
N VAL A 273 6.59 -0.54 -18.75
CA VAL A 273 5.72 0.31 -17.94
C VAL A 273 4.93 1.23 -18.86
N GLN A 274 3.63 1.04 -18.91
CA GLN A 274 2.69 1.85 -19.65
C GLN A 274 1.82 2.68 -18.69
N ASN A 275 1.63 3.96 -19.02
CA ASN A 275 0.77 4.89 -18.29
C ASN A 275 -0.45 5.20 -19.17
N LEU A 276 -1.64 4.76 -18.75
CA LEU A 276 -2.88 4.92 -19.50
C LEU A 276 -3.90 5.72 -18.70
N ILE A 277 -4.16 6.94 -19.12
CA ILE A 277 -5.17 7.80 -18.51
C ILE A 277 -6.49 7.56 -19.20
N CYS A 278 -7.35 6.73 -18.58
CA CYS A 278 -8.66 6.36 -19.11
C CYS A 278 -9.78 7.08 -18.35
N LEU A 279 -10.76 7.57 -19.07
CA LEU A 279 -12.03 8.01 -18.49
C LEU A 279 -12.93 6.80 -18.15
N PRO A 280 -13.93 6.97 -17.27
CA PRO A 280 -14.77 5.85 -16.80
C PRO A 280 -15.47 5.04 -17.90
N ASP A 281 -15.86 5.69 -19.01
CA ASP A 281 -16.50 5.07 -20.16
C ASP A 281 -15.60 4.10 -20.93
N VAL A 282 -14.30 4.32 -20.90
CA VAL A 282 -13.29 3.47 -21.58
C VAL A 282 -12.60 2.50 -20.62
N ALA A 283 -12.70 2.74 -19.31
CA ALA A 283 -11.99 1.93 -18.29
C ALA A 283 -12.44 0.46 -18.28
N ASP A 284 -13.71 0.15 -18.67
CA ASP A 284 -14.19 -1.23 -18.79
C ASP A 284 -13.42 -2.03 -19.85
N HIS A 285 -13.03 -1.39 -20.96
CA HIS A 285 -12.21 -2.02 -21.98
C HIS A 285 -10.83 -2.46 -21.44
N LEU A 286 -10.20 -1.60 -20.62
CA LEU A 286 -8.94 -1.97 -19.96
C LEU A 286 -9.15 -3.12 -18.97
N THR A 287 -10.13 -3.00 -18.06
CA THR A 287 -10.27 -3.93 -16.94
C THR A 287 -10.87 -5.29 -17.34
N SER A 288 -11.51 -5.40 -18.50
CA SER A 288 -11.97 -6.65 -19.11
C SER A 288 -11.02 -7.23 -20.16
N HIS A 289 -9.87 -6.59 -20.40
CA HIS A 289 -9.00 -7.00 -21.50
C HIS A 289 -8.32 -8.35 -21.23
N PRO A 290 -8.44 -9.35 -22.14
CA PRO A 290 -7.93 -10.71 -21.93
C PRO A 290 -6.39 -10.80 -21.88
N GLY A 291 -5.69 -9.77 -22.34
CA GLY A 291 -4.24 -9.66 -22.24
C GLY A 291 -3.70 -9.29 -20.86
N LEU A 292 -4.58 -9.06 -19.86
CA LEU A 292 -4.19 -8.77 -18.48
C LEU A 292 -4.32 -10.01 -17.61
N SER A 293 -3.27 -10.34 -16.88
CA SER A 293 -3.21 -11.52 -16.02
C SER A 293 -3.52 -11.23 -14.54
N HIS A 294 -3.54 -9.95 -14.13
CA HIS A 294 -3.87 -9.51 -12.77
C HIS A 294 -4.19 -8.01 -12.76
N ILE A 295 -5.11 -7.59 -11.90
CA ILE A 295 -5.42 -6.18 -11.67
C ILE A 295 -5.26 -5.86 -10.19
N THR A 296 -4.48 -4.82 -9.86
CA THR A 296 -4.49 -4.18 -8.54
C THR A 296 -5.38 -2.95 -8.63
N PHE A 297 -6.37 -2.86 -7.75
CA PHE A 297 -7.28 -1.71 -7.68
C PHE A 297 -7.16 -1.02 -6.32
N ILE A 298 -6.93 0.30 -6.35
CA ILE A 298 -6.92 1.17 -5.18
C ILE A 298 -7.91 2.30 -5.44
N GLY A 299 -8.99 2.39 -4.65
CA GLY A 299 -9.99 3.42 -4.86
C GLY A 299 -11.29 3.21 -4.09
N SER A 300 -12.39 3.82 -4.56
CA SER A 300 -13.67 3.74 -3.88
C SER A 300 -14.38 2.41 -4.10
N ARG A 301 -15.18 1.99 -3.10
CA ARG A 301 -15.94 0.73 -3.11
C ARG A 301 -16.89 0.61 -4.30
N SER A 302 -17.57 1.70 -4.66
CA SER A 302 -18.51 1.72 -5.80
C SER A 302 -17.82 1.45 -7.14
N ILE A 303 -16.60 1.96 -7.33
CA ILE A 303 -15.80 1.71 -8.52
C ILE A 303 -15.20 0.31 -8.51
N ALA A 304 -14.79 -0.19 -7.35
CA ALA A 304 -14.28 -1.56 -7.21
C ALA A 304 -15.27 -2.61 -7.71
N HIS A 305 -16.55 -2.48 -7.37
CA HIS A 305 -17.60 -3.38 -7.88
C HIS A 305 -17.64 -3.41 -9.42
N LYS A 306 -17.47 -2.25 -10.06
CA LYS A 306 -17.42 -2.16 -11.53
C LYS A 306 -16.17 -2.85 -12.09
N VAL A 307 -15.02 -2.57 -11.49
CA VAL A 307 -13.73 -3.17 -11.90
C VAL A 307 -13.74 -4.69 -11.73
N CYS A 308 -14.23 -5.19 -10.60
CA CYS A 308 -14.31 -6.65 -10.35
C CYS A 308 -15.28 -7.32 -11.33
N SER A 309 -16.45 -6.71 -11.59
CA SER A 309 -17.41 -7.23 -12.58
C SER A 309 -16.84 -7.23 -14.00
N SER A 310 -16.07 -6.20 -14.34
CA SER A 310 -15.38 -6.10 -15.64
C SER A 310 -14.29 -7.17 -15.77
N ALA A 311 -13.40 -7.29 -14.78
CA ALA A 311 -12.32 -8.27 -14.75
C ALA A 311 -12.83 -9.72 -14.82
N ALA A 312 -13.99 -9.99 -14.25
CA ALA A 312 -14.63 -11.31 -14.29
C ALA A 312 -14.95 -11.78 -15.74
N LYS A 313 -15.14 -10.87 -16.70
CA LYS A 313 -15.36 -11.21 -18.12
C LYS A 313 -14.17 -11.97 -18.74
N ALA A 314 -12.95 -11.66 -18.28
CA ALA A 314 -11.71 -12.33 -18.71
C ALA A 314 -11.15 -13.29 -17.64
N LEU A 315 -11.86 -13.51 -16.51
CA LEU A 315 -11.40 -14.28 -15.35
C LEU A 315 -10.10 -13.72 -14.76
N THR A 316 -9.85 -12.43 -14.89
CA THR A 316 -8.64 -11.77 -14.39
C THR A 316 -8.73 -11.59 -12.87
N PRO A 317 -7.81 -12.13 -12.06
CA PRO A 317 -7.78 -11.92 -10.61
C PRO A 317 -7.59 -10.45 -10.26
N VAL A 318 -8.25 -10.00 -9.18
CA VAL A 318 -8.15 -8.62 -8.70
C VAL A 318 -7.72 -8.60 -7.24
N THR A 319 -6.75 -7.74 -6.91
CA THR A 319 -6.46 -7.32 -5.53
C THR A 319 -7.08 -5.95 -5.32
N VAL A 320 -7.86 -5.80 -4.25
CA VAL A 320 -8.73 -4.64 -4.03
C VAL A 320 -8.45 -3.99 -2.68
N GLU A 321 -8.18 -2.68 -2.70
CA GLU A 321 -8.07 -1.81 -1.53
C GLU A 321 -9.06 -0.65 -1.66
N LEU A 322 -9.95 -0.46 -0.65
CA LEU A 322 -11.13 0.39 -0.76
C LEU A 322 -11.24 1.46 0.33
N GLY A 323 -10.15 1.76 1.01
CA GLY A 323 -10.16 2.68 2.14
C GLY A 323 -10.82 2.09 3.39
N GLY A 324 -11.05 2.94 4.38
CA GLY A 324 -11.50 2.54 5.69
C GLY A 324 -12.29 3.60 6.45
N LYS A 325 -12.87 3.20 7.56
CA LYS A 325 -13.38 4.06 8.62
C LYS A 325 -12.61 3.75 9.90
N ASP A 326 -11.29 3.86 9.80
CA ASP A 326 -10.32 3.27 10.72
C ASP A 326 -10.46 3.81 12.14
N PRO A 327 -10.62 2.94 13.15
CA PRO A 327 -10.70 3.32 14.54
C PRO A 327 -9.33 3.49 15.17
N ALA A 328 -9.19 4.46 16.07
CA ALA A 328 -8.09 4.62 17.02
C ALA A 328 -8.64 4.47 18.42
N VAL A 329 -8.37 3.36 19.10
CA VAL A 329 -8.80 3.11 20.48
C VAL A 329 -7.74 3.62 21.43
N VAL A 330 -8.10 4.57 22.29
CA VAL A 330 -7.20 5.17 23.30
C VAL A 330 -7.56 4.64 24.68
N LEU A 331 -6.66 3.85 25.26
CA LEU A 331 -6.80 3.24 26.58
C LEU A 331 -6.48 4.27 27.68
N ASP A 332 -6.99 4.06 28.87
CA ASP A 332 -6.84 4.98 30.01
C ASP A 332 -5.93 4.43 31.12
N ASP A 333 -5.05 3.50 30.78
CA ASP A 333 -4.03 3.04 31.72
C ASP A 333 -3.12 4.21 32.18
N PRO A 334 -2.56 4.13 33.42
CA PRO A 334 -1.84 5.26 34.02
C PRO A 334 -0.64 5.77 33.20
N LYS A 335 -0.03 4.91 32.36
CA LYS A 335 1.12 5.33 31.53
C LYS A 335 0.64 6.07 30.29
N THR A 336 -0.44 5.62 29.66
CA THR A 336 -1.07 6.31 28.53
C THR A 336 -1.59 7.68 28.96
N VAL A 337 -2.24 7.77 30.13
CA VAL A 337 -2.74 9.04 30.68
C VAL A 337 -1.59 10.04 30.95
N ARG A 338 -0.44 9.56 31.42
CA ARG A 338 0.75 10.43 31.64
C ARG A 338 1.40 10.90 30.34
N ASN A 339 1.40 10.04 29.30
CA ASN A 339 2.05 10.33 28.03
C ASN A 339 1.02 10.76 26.96
N ILE A 340 -0.07 11.36 27.37
CA ILE A 340 -1.18 11.70 26.44
C ILE A 340 -0.74 12.63 25.30
N ASP A 341 0.24 13.51 25.53
CA ASP A 341 0.74 14.43 24.50
C ASP A 341 1.41 13.70 23.33
N ASP A 342 2.10 12.58 23.59
CA ASP A 342 2.67 11.74 22.54
C ASP A 342 1.54 11.10 21.72
N VAL A 343 0.51 10.56 22.39
CA VAL A 343 -0.67 10.00 21.73
C VAL A 343 -1.38 11.05 20.89
N LEU A 344 -1.59 12.25 21.44
CA LEU A 344 -2.21 13.37 20.72
C LEU A 344 -1.44 13.74 19.45
N SER A 345 -0.11 13.73 19.49
CA SER A 345 0.72 14.05 18.32
C SER A 345 0.52 13.05 17.18
N ILE A 346 0.39 11.75 17.51
CA ILE A 346 0.12 10.70 16.55
C ILE A 346 -1.31 10.78 16.02
N LEU A 347 -2.31 10.98 16.90
CA LEU A 347 -3.71 11.15 16.49
C LEU A 347 -3.89 12.34 15.55
N MET A 348 -3.26 13.49 15.85
CA MET A 348 -3.29 14.68 14.98
C MET A 348 -2.71 14.36 13.59
N ARG A 349 -1.57 13.66 13.53
CA ARG A 349 -0.98 13.23 12.26
C ARG A 349 -1.89 12.25 11.55
N GLY A 350 -2.45 11.26 12.25
CA GLY A 350 -3.31 10.23 11.68
C GLY A 350 -4.61 10.77 11.08
N VAL A 351 -5.18 11.85 11.66
CA VAL A 351 -6.41 12.48 11.16
C VAL A 351 -6.14 13.52 10.07
N PHE A 352 -5.11 14.36 10.23
CA PHE A 352 -4.94 15.55 9.39
C PHE A 352 -3.91 15.42 8.27
N GLN A 353 -3.11 14.35 8.23
CA GLN A 353 -2.17 14.12 7.13
C GLN A 353 -2.89 14.09 5.79
N SER A 354 -2.34 14.82 4.81
CA SER A 354 -2.94 14.98 3.47
C SER A 354 -4.38 15.53 3.52
N ALA A 355 -4.68 16.40 4.46
CA ALA A 355 -6.04 16.91 4.73
C ALA A 355 -7.06 15.79 5.03
N GLY A 356 -6.64 14.71 5.69
CA GLY A 356 -7.47 13.54 5.99
C GLY A 356 -7.72 12.61 4.79
N GLN A 357 -7.13 12.88 3.64
CA GLN A 357 -7.31 12.09 2.40
C GLN A 357 -6.38 10.86 2.38
N ASN A 358 -6.51 10.02 3.38
CA ASN A 358 -5.66 8.86 3.62
C ASN A 358 -6.51 7.62 3.87
N CYS A 359 -6.34 6.59 3.05
CA CYS A 359 -7.12 5.33 3.15
C CYS A 359 -6.99 4.65 4.52
N ILE A 360 -5.82 4.77 5.15
CA ILE A 360 -5.54 4.28 6.51
C ILE A 360 -5.48 5.43 7.54
N GLY A 361 -6.03 6.59 7.20
CA GLY A 361 -6.18 7.71 8.13
C GLY A 361 -7.10 7.34 9.30
N ILE A 362 -6.86 7.97 10.46
CA ILE A 362 -7.77 7.81 11.60
C ILE A 362 -9.07 8.54 11.29
N GLU A 363 -10.14 7.79 11.19
CA GLU A 363 -11.48 8.31 10.89
C GLU A 363 -12.38 8.38 12.14
N ARG A 364 -12.03 7.66 13.21
CA ARG A 364 -12.77 7.61 14.48
C ARG A 364 -11.81 7.44 15.63
N VAL A 365 -11.79 8.37 16.57
CA VAL A 365 -11.04 8.26 17.82
C VAL A 365 -11.98 7.84 18.93
N ILE A 366 -11.74 6.67 19.51
CA ILE A 366 -12.57 6.04 20.54
C ILE A 366 -11.78 6.08 21.83
N ALA A 367 -12.18 6.94 22.77
CA ALA A 367 -11.45 7.16 24.01
C ALA A 367 -12.18 6.56 25.21
N LEU A 368 -11.44 5.85 26.07
CA LEU A 368 -11.93 5.37 27.36
C LEU A 368 -12.15 6.56 28.32
N PRO A 369 -12.97 6.40 29.39
CA PRO A 369 -13.42 7.51 30.23
C PRO A 369 -12.28 8.31 30.85
N GLY A 370 -11.20 7.66 31.30
CA GLY A 370 -10.07 8.32 31.97
C GLY A 370 -9.18 9.19 31.08
N VAL A 371 -9.30 9.08 29.73
CA VAL A 371 -8.53 9.88 28.77
C VAL A 371 -9.38 10.78 27.89
N HIS A 372 -10.69 10.54 27.77
CA HIS A 372 -11.58 11.23 26.84
C HIS A 372 -11.46 12.77 26.90
N ASP A 373 -11.59 13.35 28.09
CA ASP A 373 -11.59 14.82 28.24
C ASP A 373 -10.19 15.40 27.97
N LYS A 374 -9.12 14.68 28.32
CA LYS A 374 -7.74 15.07 28.00
C LYS A 374 -7.50 15.07 26.51
N VAL A 375 -8.03 14.06 25.78
CA VAL A 375 -7.96 14.02 24.32
C VAL A 375 -8.72 15.20 23.73
N LEU A 376 -9.94 15.47 24.19
CA LEU A 376 -10.76 16.58 23.73
C LEU A 376 -10.04 17.93 23.88
N GLU A 377 -9.56 18.24 25.09
CA GLU A 377 -8.88 19.50 25.39
C GLU A 377 -7.57 19.63 24.58
N GLY A 378 -6.75 18.58 24.55
CA GLY A 378 -5.48 18.59 23.85
C GLY A 378 -5.63 18.75 22.34
N VAL A 379 -6.59 18.05 21.73
CA VAL A 379 -6.91 18.17 20.30
C VAL A 379 -7.44 19.55 19.96
N ARG A 380 -8.38 20.09 20.79
CA ARG A 380 -8.93 21.44 20.62
C ARG A 380 -7.84 22.50 20.60
N ALA A 381 -6.89 22.43 21.54
CA ALA A 381 -5.76 23.35 21.61
C ALA A 381 -4.83 23.25 20.40
N LYS A 382 -4.61 22.04 19.87
CA LYS A 382 -3.74 21.81 18.71
C LYS A 382 -4.41 22.26 17.40
N ILE A 383 -5.70 21.96 17.19
CA ILE A 383 -6.44 22.34 15.96
C ILE A 383 -6.48 23.85 15.78
N SER A 384 -6.66 24.63 16.87
CA SER A 384 -6.72 26.10 16.80
C SER A 384 -5.44 26.74 16.22
N ASN A 385 -4.33 26.04 16.20
CA ASN A 385 -3.05 26.51 15.70
C ASN A 385 -2.73 25.99 14.27
N LEU A 386 -3.57 25.12 13.67
CA LEU A 386 -3.33 24.60 12.34
C LEU A 386 -3.52 25.69 11.27
N ARG A 387 -2.57 25.76 10.35
CA ARG A 387 -2.55 26.72 9.25
C ARG A 387 -2.88 26.01 7.94
N LEU A 388 -3.88 26.49 7.26
CA LEU A 388 -4.25 26.08 5.91
C LEU A 388 -3.44 26.89 4.90
N GLY A 389 -3.01 26.26 3.79
CA GLY A 389 -2.31 26.97 2.72
C GLY A 389 -1.62 26.08 1.70
N SER A 390 -0.90 26.71 0.78
CA SER A 390 -0.11 26.07 -0.26
C SER A 390 1.39 26.16 0.04
N VAL A 391 2.05 25.03 0.10
CA VAL A 391 3.51 24.95 0.41
C VAL A 391 4.40 25.55 -0.65
N LEU A 392 3.91 25.74 -1.87
CA LEU A 392 4.69 26.27 -2.99
C LEU A 392 4.55 27.79 -3.12
N LEU A 393 3.51 28.36 -2.48
CA LEU A 393 3.16 29.77 -2.61
C LEU A 393 3.29 30.54 -1.30
N ASP A 394 3.23 29.85 -0.16
CA ASP A 394 3.33 30.48 1.15
C ASP A 394 4.76 30.47 1.68
N LYS A 395 5.22 31.62 2.20
CA LYS A 395 6.56 31.75 2.82
C LYS A 395 6.68 30.90 4.10
N ARG A 396 5.55 30.68 4.81
CA ARG A 396 5.48 29.81 5.99
C ARG A 396 4.90 28.47 5.57
N THR A 397 5.53 27.38 5.96
CA THR A 397 5.02 26.02 5.71
C THR A 397 3.64 25.86 6.35
N PRO A 398 2.58 25.56 5.57
CA PRO A 398 1.26 25.23 6.10
C PRO A 398 1.28 23.85 6.75
N ASP A 399 0.34 23.65 7.69
CA ASP A 399 0.17 22.37 8.40
C ASP A 399 -0.80 21.45 7.67
N VAL A 400 -1.82 22.01 7.01
CA VAL A 400 -2.84 21.29 6.24
C VAL A 400 -2.97 21.91 4.85
N GLY A 401 -2.88 21.08 3.82
CA GLY A 401 -3.03 21.49 2.43
C GLY A 401 -4.49 21.52 1.97
N ALA A 402 -4.67 21.71 0.65
CA ALA A 402 -5.98 21.63 0.02
C ALA A 402 -6.44 20.17 -0.15
N MET A 403 -7.75 19.98 -0.22
CA MET A 403 -8.35 18.74 -0.69
C MET A 403 -8.32 18.70 -2.24
N ILE A 404 -8.41 17.50 -2.81
CA ILE A 404 -8.32 17.31 -4.27
C ILE A 404 -9.44 18.05 -5.03
N SER A 405 -10.63 18.14 -4.46
CA SER A 405 -11.77 18.83 -5.04
C SER A 405 -12.79 19.26 -3.98
N SER A 406 -13.67 20.21 -4.31
CA SER A 406 -14.76 20.68 -3.45
C SER A 406 -16.05 19.85 -3.59
N ARG A 407 -16.09 18.85 -4.46
CA ARG A 407 -17.31 18.06 -4.77
C ARG A 407 -17.99 17.47 -3.55
N ASN A 408 -17.21 17.03 -2.56
CA ASN A 408 -17.74 16.40 -1.34
C ASN A 408 -18.03 17.39 -0.21
N PHE A 409 -17.75 18.69 -0.36
CA PHE A 409 -17.90 19.66 0.75
C PHE A 409 -19.33 19.76 1.26
N SER A 410 -20.31 19.82 0.38
CA SER A 410 -21.73 19.90 0.77
C SER A 410 -22.18 18.64 1.53
N MET A 411 -21.69 17.45 1.12
CA MET A 411 -21.94 16.21 1.85
C MET A 411 -21.30 16.24 3.23
N LEU A 412 -20.06 16.70 3.36
CA LEU A 412 -19.37 16.83 4.65
C LEU A 412 -20.10 17.80 5.58
N GLU A 413 -20.49 18.98 5.08
CA GLU A 413 -21.26 19.98 5.82
C GLU A 413 -22.61 19.41 6.30
N SER A 414 -23.29 18.62 5.46
CA SER A 414 -24.55 17.96 5.80
C SER A 414 -24.37 16.88 6.88
N LEU A 415 -23.34 16.04 6.77
CA LEU A 415 -23.04 14.99 7.77
C LEU A 415 -22.69 15.60 9.12
N ILE A 416 -21.97 16.72 9.15
CA ILE A 416 -21.61 17.44 10.37
C ILE A 416 -22.87 18.04 11.00
N THR A 417 -23.75 18.66 10.21
CA THR A 417 -25.03 19.23 10.68
C THR A 417 -25.92 18.14 11.26
N ASP A 418 -26.12 17.00 10.55
CA ASP A 418 -26.89 15.86 11.06
C ASP A 418 -26.33 15.32 12.38
N ALA A 419 -25.00 15.24 12.52
CA ALA A 419 -24.38 14.78 13.75
C ALA A 419 -24.68 15.73 14.92
N VAL A 420 -24.65 17.04 14.70
CA VAL A 420 -24.97 18.05 15.71
C VAL A 420 -26.46 17.97 16.10
N GLU A 421 -27.35 17.83 15.15
CA GLU A 421 -28.78 17.64 15.39
C GLU A 421 -29.09 16.38 16.21
N ARG A 422 -28.25 15.33 16.05
CA ARG A 422 -28.32 14.08 16.84
C ARG A 422 -27.60 14.16 18.20
N GLY A 423 -27.07 15.31 18.58
CA GLY A 423 -26.49 15.53 19.90
C GLY A 423 -24.96 15.53 19.97
N ALA A 424 -24.25 15.43 18.86
CA ALA A 424 -22.82 15.67 18.84
C ALA A 424 -22.49 17.16 19.04
N THR A 425 -21.32 17.45 19.58
CA THR A 425 -20.85 18.82 19.79
C THR A 425 -19.77 19.19 18.78
N LEU A 426 -20.03 20.20 17.96
CA LEU A 426 -19.04 20.80 17.07
C LEU A 426 -18.22 21.85 17.84
N HIS A 427 -16.92 21.59 18.03
CA HIS A 427 -16.01 22.47 18.75
C HIS A 427 -15.34 23.51 17.86
N CYS A 428 -15.03 23.14 16.62
CA CYS A 428 -14.44 24.03 15.62
C CYS A 428 -14.59 23.46 14.21
N GLY A 429 -14.43 24.31 13.19
CA GLY A 429 -14.47 23.93 11.79
C GLY A 429 -15.88 23.68 11.25
N GLY A 430 -16.04 22.60 10.50
CA GLY A 430 -17.34 22.13 9.98
C GLY A 430 -17.77 22.73 8.66
N LYS A 431 -16.94 23.54 8.00
CA LYS A 431 -17.32 24.30 6.79
C LYS A 431 -16.18 24.34 5.78
N ARG A 432 -16.54 24.55 4.52
CA ARG A 432 -15.56 24.97 3.50
C ARG A 432 -14.86 26.25 3.92
N TYR A 433 -13.61 26.39 3.53
CA TYR A 433 -12.80 27.56 3.83
C TYR A 433 -12.35 28.25 2.54
N VAL A 434 -12.71 29.52 2.39
CA VAL A 434 -12.22 30.36 1.30
C VAL A 434 -10.91 30.98 1.74
N HIS A 435 -9.80 30.51 1.17
CA HIS A 435 -8.49 31.02 1.55
C HIS A 435 -8.30 32.46 1.02
N PRO A 436 -7.89 33.43 1.84
CA PRO A 436 -7.82 34.86 1.44
C PRO A 436 -6.89 35.11 0.23
N LYS A 437 -5.82 34.36 0.10
CA LYS A 437 -4.87 34.49 -1.03
C LYS A 437 -5.21 33.56 -2.20
N TYR A 438 -5.91 32.46 -1.96
CA TYR A 438 -6.19 31.41 -2.94
C TYR A 438 -7.65 31.05 -2.96
N PRO A 439 -8.54 31.97 -3.38
CA PRO A 439 -10.00 31.77 -3.30
C PRO A 439 -10.48 30.61 -4.20
N GLY A 440 -9.74 30.25 -5.23
CA GLY A 440 -9.98 29.07 -6.08
C GLY A 440 -9.49 27.75 -5.50
N GLY A 441 -8.87 27.75 -4.31
CA GLY A 441 -8.35 26.54 -3.66
C GLY A 441 -9.45 25.76 -2.94
N HIS A 442 -9.27 24.44 -2.89
CA HIS A 442 -10.23 23.52 -2.29
C HIS A 442 -9.92 23.26 -0.82
N TYR A 443 -10.20 24.19 0.06
CA TYR A 443 -9.91 24.05 1.49
C TYR A 443 -11.17 23.74 2.30
N PHE A 444 -11.02 22.80 3.24
CA PHE A 444 -12.00 22.51 4.27
C PHE A 444 -11.40 22.76 5.65
N GLN A 445 -12.16 23.33 6.56
CA GLN A 445 -11.66 23.67 7.89
C GLN A 445 -11.32 22.41 8.68
N PRO A 446 -10.15 22.34 9.33
CA PRO A 446 -9.89 21.32 10.34
C PRO A 446 -11.01 21.33 11.40
N THR A 447 -11.66 20.19 11.55
CA THR A 447 -12.93 20.07 12.27
C THR A 447 -12.77 19.13 13.46
N LEU A 448 -13.43 19.47 14.58
CA LEU A 448 -13.49 18.62 15.77
C LEU A 448 -14.95 18.47 16.22
N LEU A 449 -15.42 17.21 16.25
CA LEU A 449 -16.68 16.83 16.87
C LEU A 449 -16.42 15.89 18.06
N SER A 450 -17.17 16.05 19.13
CA SER A 450 -17.24 15.08 20.24
C SER A 450 -18.67 14.63 20.50
N GLY A 451 -18.85 13.58 21.29
CA GLY A 451 -20.16 12.99 21.55
C GLY A 451 -20.77 12.29 20.34
N VAL A 452 -19.94 11.89 19.39
CA VAL A 452 -20.38 11.18 18.18
C VAL A 452 -20.77 9.75 18.58
N GLY A 453 -22.02 9.37 18.29
CA GLY A 453 -22.51 8.01 18.48
C GLY A 453 -22.18 7.10 17.30
N LYS A 454 -22.00 5.80 17.56
CA LYS A 454 -21.66 4.81 16.52
C LYS A 454 -22.70 4.70 15.40
N ASP A 455 -23.96 5.00 15.69
CA ASP A 455 -25.08 4.88 14.74
C ASP A 455 -25.32 6.18 13.93
N MET A 456 -24.53 7.21 14.17
CA MET A 456 -24.60 8.46 13.38
C MET A 456 -23.99 8.23 12.00
N PRO A 457 -24.61 8.75 10.91
CA PRO A 457 -24.10 8.59 9.54
C PRO A 457 -22.63 8.99 9.39
N ILE A 458 -22.19 10.06 10.08
CA ILE A 458 -20.81 10.55 10.07
C ILE A 458 -19.81 9.51 10.65
N ALA A 459 -20.24 8.65 11.58
CA ALA A 459 -19.43 7.58 12.17
C ALA A 459 -19.35 6.33 11.29
N GLN A 460 -20.25 6.22 10.30
CA GLN A 460 -20.38 5.06 9.40
C GLN A 460 -19.80 5.33 8.00
N THR A 461 -19.75 6.59 7.56
CA THR A 461 -19.30 6.98 6.23
C THR A 461 -17.82 7.39 6.28
N GLU A 462 -17.00 6.88 5.37
CA GLU A 462 -15.63 7.35 5.16
C GLU A 462 -15.67 8.83 4.71
N LEU A 463 -15.05 9.74 5.47
CA LEU A 463 -15.11 11.18 5.19
C LEU A 463 -14.03 11.63 4.22
N PHE A 464 -12.85 11.03 4.33
CA PHE A 464 -11.68 11.39 3.53
C PHE A 464 -11.36 12.89 3.57
N ALA A 465 -11.49 13.47 4.77
CA ALA A 465 -11.48 14.91 5.04
C ALA A 465 -10.82 15.21 6.40
N PRO A 466 -10.40 16.47 6.67
CA PRO A 466 -9.72 16.84 7.91
C PRO A 466 -10.72 16.98 9.08
N VAL A 467 -11.35 15.87 9.48
CA VAL A 467 -12.41 15.83 10.49
C VAL A 467 -12.04 14.85 11.60
N PHE A 468 -11.83 15.35 12.80
CA PHE A 468 -11.56 14.58 14.00
C PHE A 468 -12.88 14.22 14.69
N LEU A 469 -13.25 12.94 14.68
CA LEU A 469 -14.41 12.42 15.39
C LEU A 469 -13.98 11.80 16.72
N LEU A 470 -14.40 12.38 17.84
CA LEU A 470 -14.15 11.85 19.18
C LEU A 470 -15.38 11.14 19.71
N MET A 471 -15.26 9.86 19.97
CA MET A 471 -16.29 8.98 20.50
C MET A 471 -15.92 8.56 21.93
N ARG A 472 -16.87 8.52 22.83
CA ARG A 472 -16.67 8.07 24.20
C ARG A 472 -17.08 6.61 24.34
N ALA A 473 -16.19 5.76 24.81
CA ALA A 473 -16.51 4.40 25.23
C ALA A 473 -16.71 4.34 26.75
N GLU A 474 -17.61 3.50 27.24
CA GLU A 474 -17.85 3.29 28.66
C GLU A 474 -16.78 2.40 29.31
N ASN A 475 -16.28 1.45 28.54
CA ASN A 475 -15.29 0.47 28.93
C ASN A 475 -14.62 -0.13 27.68
N LEU A 476 -13.65 -1.03 27.88
CA LEU A 476 -12.89 -1.65 26.81
C LEU A 476 -13.74 -2.45 25.81
N ASP A 477 -14.72 -3.21 26.31
CA ASP A 477 -15.59 -4.01 25.44
C ASP A 477 -16.48 -3.12 24.58
N HIS A 478 -16.99 -2.02 25.12
CA HIS A 478 -17.73 -1.03 24.36
C HIS A 478 -16.83 -0.32 23.33
N ALA A 479 -15.55 -0.04 23.66
CA ALA A 479 -14.62 0.52 22.68
C ALA A 479 -14.38 -0.42 21.49
N ILE A 480 -14.26 -1.71 21.76
CA ILE A 480 -14.13 -2.75 20.71
C ILE A 480 -15.42 -2.86 19.88
N ASP A 481 -16.60 -2.78 20.51
CA ASP A 481 -17.88 -2.78 19.81
C ASP A 481 -18.01 -1.57 18.87
N ILE A 482 -17.67 -0.37 19.34
CA ILE A 482 -17.62 0.83 18.49
C ILE A 482 -16.62 0.66 17.36
N ALA A 483 -15.42 0.16 17.65
CA ALA A 483 -14.40 -0.06 16.62
C ALA A 483 -14.88 -0.95 15.47
N ASN A 484 -15.62 -2.01 15.82
CA ASN A 484 -16.15 -3.01 14.88
C ASN A 484 -17.52 -2.64 14.27
N SER A 485 -18.08 -1.46 14.54
CA SER A 485 -19.45 -1.10 14.19
C SER A 485 -19.67 -0.69 12.74
N THR A 486 -18.64 -0.73 11.89
CA THR A 486 -18.76 -0.37 10.46
C THR A 486 -18.50 -1.57 9.54
N GLU A 487 -18.87 -1.43 8.28
CA GLU A 487 -18.55 -2.42 7.25
C GLU A 487 -17.08 -2.40 6.82
N TYR A 488 -16.36 -1.30 7.12
CA TYR A 488 -14.95 -1.14 6.81
C TYR A 488 -14.06 -1.90 7.78
N ALA A 489 -12.92 -2.37 7.31
CA ALA A 489 -11.94 -3.10 8.11
C ALA A 489 -10.55 -3.06 7.43
N LEU A 490 -10.03 -1.85 7.16
CA LEU A 490 -8.70 -1.67 6.55
C LEU A 490 -7.64 -1.67 7.63
N GLY A 491 -7.60 -0.65 8.46
CA GLY A 491 -6.64 -0.48 9.54
C GLY A 491 -7.30 -0.18 10.88
N ALA A 492 -6.51 -0.26 11.96
CA ALA A 492 -6.88 0.18 13.29
C ALA A 492 -5.65 0.59 14.09
N GLY A 493 -5.79 1.59 14.97
CA GLY A 493 -4.79 1.97 15.95
C GLY A 493 -5.23 1.60 17.37
N VAL A 494 -4.31 1.14 18.22
CA VAL A 494 -4.54 0.88 19.64
C VAL A 494 -3.47 1.60 20.44
N TYR A 495 -3.88 2.56 21.26
CA TYR A 495 -2.97 3.40 22.06
C TYR A 495 -3.08 3.02 23.52
N GLY A 496 -2.05 2.39 24.06
CA GLY A 496 -2.06 1.90 25.42
C GLY A 496 -0.77 1.16 25.80
N HIS A 497 -0.60 0.95 27.12
CA HIS A 497 0.56 0.27 27.67
C HIS A 497 0.19 -0.92 28.55
N ASP A 498 -1.07 -1.08 28.97
CA ASP A 498 -1.51 -2.32 29.60
C ASP A 498 -1.57 -3.43 28.54
N GLN A 499 -0.67 -4.40 28.66
CA GLN A 499 -0.52 -5.47 27.66
C GLN A 499 -1.75 -6.37 27.54
N ARG A 500 -2.55 -6.53 28.61
CA ARG A 500 -3.76 -7.37 28.59
C ARG A 500 -4.81 -6.72 27.71
N ASP A 501 -5.04 -5.41 27.93
CA ASP A 501 -6.03 -4.63 27.19
C ASP A 501 -5.60 -4.41 25.74
N VAL A 502 -4.32 -4.10 25.51
CA VAL A 502 -3.75 -4.00 24.15
C VAL A 502 -3.94 -5.30 23.37
N VAL A 503 -3.55 -6.45 23.95
CA VAL A 503 -3.71 -7.76 23.29
C VAL A 503 -5.18 -8.09 23.06
N LYS A 504 -6.07 -7.74 24.00
CA LYS A 504 -7.52 -7.92 23.83
C LYS A 504 -8.04 -7.12 22.64
N CYS A 505 -7.67 -5.84 22.53
CA CYS A 505 -8.02 -4.99 21.38
C CYS A 505 -7.49 -5.56 20.06
N VAL A 506 -6.19 -5.87 19.99
CA VAL A 506 -5.55 -6.41 18.77
C VAL A 506 -6.22 -7.68 18.28
N LYS A 507 -6.67 -8.56 19.19
CA LYS A 507 -7.36 -9.81 18.83
C LYS A 507 -8.82 -9.62 18.43
N ALA A 508 -9.50 -8.62 19.02
CA ALA A 508 -10.94 -8.45 18.87
C ALA A 508 -11.34 -7.45 17.79
N ILE A 509 -10.47 -6.49 17.45
CA ILE A 509 -10.74 -5.51 16.39
C ILE A 509 -10.61 -6.20 15.03
N LYS A 510 -11.64 -6.06 14.20
CA LYS A 510 -11.71 -6.59 12.83
C LYS A 510 -11.05 -5.59 11.89
N ALA A 511 -9.82 -5.84 11.51
CA ALA A 511 -9.09 -5.05 10.54
C ALA A 511 -8.08 -5.92 9.78
N GLY A 512 -7.69 -5.48 8.59
CA GLY A 512 -6.61 -6.10 7.85
C GLY A 512 -5.24 -5.81 8.45
N MET A 513 -5.12 -4.69 9.17
CA MET A 513 -3.88 -4.21 9.81
C MET A 513 -4.21 -3.58 11.16
N VAL A 514 -3.39 -3.85 12.19
CA VAL A 514 -3.52 -3.20 13.50
C VAL A 514 -2.15 -2.67 13.93
N ALA A 515 -2.08 -1.38 14.27
CA ALA A 515 -0.88 -0.74 14.82
C ALA A 515 -1.06 -0.48 16.32
N VAL A 516 -0.02 -0.71 17.13
CA VAL A 516 -0.02 -0.40 18.55
C VAL A 516 0.86 0.82 18.80
N ASN A 517 0.28 1.84 19.45
CA ASN A 517 0.90 3.14 19.71
C ASN A 517 1.40 3.84 18.43
N ASP A 518 0.68 3.60 17.32
CA ASP A 518 0.92 4.20 16.02
C ASP A 518 -0.39 4.23 15.22
N PHE A 519 -0.37 4.90 14.06
CA PHE A 519 -1.42 4.79 13.06
C PHE A 519 -0.82 4.28 11.76
N GLY A 520 -1.52 3.38 11.11
CA GLY A 520 -1.13 2.89 9.79
C GLY A 520 0.24 2.21 9.74
N ALA A 521 0.24 0.89 9.73
CA ALA A 521 1.47 0.09 9.58
C ALA A 521 2.12 0.20 8.18
N TYR A 522 1.78 1.21 7.36
CA TYR A 522 2.19 1.31 5.96
C TYR A 522 3.69 1.57 5.75
N TYR A 523 4.39 2.10 6.76
CA TYR A 523 5.86 2.20 6.73
C TYR A 523 6.53 0.83 6.80
N ALA A 524 5.88 -0.16 7.41
CA ALA A 524 6.40 -1.51 7.48
C ALA A 524 6.09 -2.26 6.18
N CYS A 525 6.73 -1.88 5.07
CA CYS A 525 6.52 -2.46 3.74
C CYS A 525 6.83 -3.96 3.65
N SER A 526 7.40 -4.54 4.70
CA SER A 526 7.57 -5.99 4.89
C SER A 526 6.25 -6.70 5.24
N MET A 527 5.24 -5.95 5.68
CA MET A 527 3.94 -6.50 6.07
C MET A 527 2.95 -6.46 4.90
N PRO A 528 2.01 -7.41 4.84
CA PRO A 528 0.94 -7.39 3.85
C PRO A 528 -0.01 -6.21 4.13
N PHE A 529 -0.23 -5.37 3.12
CA PHE A 529 -1.14 -4.25 3.18
C PHE A 529 -2.48 -4.60 2.53
N GLY A 530 -3.59 -4.29 3.18
CA GLY A 530 -4.94 -4.45 2.64
C GLY A 530 -5.98 -4.74 3.71
N GLY A 531 -7.25 -4.57 3.34
CA GLY A 531 -8.40 -4.74 4.19
C GLY A 531 -9.08 -6.11 4.10
N ILE A 532 -10.18 -6.24 4.84
CA ILE A 532 -11.15 -7.33 4.76
C ILE A 532 -12.56 -6.73 4.67
N GLY A 533 -13.55 -7.53 4.29
CA GLY A 533 -14.95 -7.09 4.22
C GLY A 533 -15.13 -5.91 3.28
N GLY A 534 -15.74 -4.84 3.78
CA GLY A 534 -16.01 -3.61 3.01
C GLY A 534 -14.78 -2.84 2.55
N SER A 535 -13.59 -3.13 3.09
CA SER A 535 -12.32 -2.52 2.70
C SER A 535 -11.54 -3.33 1.65
N GLY A 536 -12.13 -4.37 1.08
CA GLY A 536 -11.57 -5.12 -0.04
C GLY A 536 -10.97 -6.47 0.34
N TYR A 537 -10.12 -6.99 -0.54
CA TYR A 537 -9.50 -8.31 -0.39
C TYR A 537 -8.18 -8.40 -1.19
N GLY A 538 -7.42 -9.46 -0.91
CA GLY A 538 -6.04 -9.57 -1.38
C GLY A 538 -5.09 -8.74 -0.52
N ARG A 539 -3.82 -8.73 -0.90
CA ARG A 539 -2.78 -7.93 -0.23
C ARG A 539 -1.82 -7.40 -1.25
N PHE A 540 -1.32 -6.18 -1.03
CA PHE A 540 -0.16 -5.64 -1.72
C PHE A 540 0.86 -5.13 -0.66
N GLY A 541 2.15 -5.25 -0.95
CA GLY A 541 3.18 -5.16 0.09
C GLY A 541 3.48 -6.50 0.73
N GLY A 542 4.62 -6.60 1.40
CA GLY A 542 5.09 -7.83 2.01
C GLY A 542 5.35 -8.97 1.01
N GLU A 543 5.55 -10.15 1.55
CA GLU A 543 5.69 -11.38 0.76
C GLU A 543 4.43 -11.71 -0.03
N GLU A 544 3.26 -11.50 0.60
CA GLU A 544 1.96 -11.79 0.05
C GLU A 544 1.68 -10.96 -1.21
N GLY A 545 1.95 -9.66 -1.14
CA GLY A 545 1.74 -8.77 -2.27
C GLY A 545 2.72 -9.02 -3.43
N LEU A 546 3.95 -9.44 -3.13
CA LEU A 546 4.90 -9.79 -4.17
C LEU A 546 4.55 -11.12 -4.85
N ARG A 547 4.14 -12.14 -4.07
CA ARG A 547 3.69 -13.44 -4.58
C ARG A 547 2.37 -13.35 -5.33
N ALA A 548 1.48 -12.43 -4.97
CA ALA A 548 0.22 -12.21 -5.68
C ALA A 548 0.41 -11.83 -7.17
N LEU A 549 1.57 -11.28 -7.52
CA LEU A 549 1.96 -10.95 -8.90
C LEU A 549 2.76 -12.07 -9.58
N SER A 550 2.62 -13.31 -9.11
CA SER A 550 3.30 -14.48 -9.66
C SER A 550 2.33 -15.64 -9.89
N ASN A 551 2.55 -16.41 -10.95
CA ASN A 551 1.92 -17.72 -11.11
C ASN A 551 2.54 -18.70 -10.12
N VAL A 552 1.73 -19.23 -9.21
CA VAL A 552 2.14 -20.21 -8.20
C VAL A 552 2.04 -21.61 -8.82
N LYS A 553 3.17 -22.12 -9.34
CA LYS A 553 3.22 -23.38 -10.05
C LYS A 553 3.74 -24.50 -9.15
N SER A 554 2.93 -25.54 -9.00
CA SER A 554 3.33 -26.76 -8.30
C SER A 554 4.12 -27.68 -9.22
N VAL A 555 5.32 -28.06 -8.79
CA VAL A 555 6.20 -28.97 -9.51
C VAL A 555 6.48 -30.19 -8.64
N CYS A 556 6.13 -31.38 -9.15
CA CYS A 556 6.43 -32.66 -8.54
C CYS A 556 7.33 -33.44 -9.49
N GLU A 557 8.58 -33.65 -9.12
CA GLU A 557 9.56 -34.36 -9.94
C GLU A 557 10.20 -35.51 -9.17
N ASP A 558 10.91 -36.39 -9.86
CA ASP A 558 11.66 -37.46 -9.18
C ASP A 558 12.79 -36.86 -8.34
N ALA A 559 12.92 -37.31 -7.08
CA ALA A 559 14.00 -36.89 -6.21
C ALA A 559 15.37 -37.29 -6.79
N ALA A 560 16.41 -36.52 -6.51
CA ALA A 560 17.74 -36.76 -7.09
C ALA A 560 18.24 -38.19 -6.85
N TRP A 561 18.03 -38.74 -5.65
CA TRP A 561 18.39 -40.13 -5.34
C TRP A 561 17.55 -41.14 -6.12
N ALA A 562 16.26 -40.85 -6.35
CA ALA A 562 15.40 -41.72 -7.15
C ALA A 562 15.82 -41.74 -8.62
N LYS A 563 16.17 -40.59 -9.19
CA LYS A 563 16.76 -40.47 -10.55
C LYS A 563 18.05 -41.29 -10.64
N LEU A 564 18.94 -41.18 -9.64
CA LEU A 564 20.22 -41.90 -9.61
C LEU A 564 20.04 -43.44 -9.55
N LEU A 565 19.05 -43.91 -8.78
CA LEU A 565 18.75 -45.33 -8.61
C LEU A 565 17.78 -45.88 -9.63
N GLY A 566 17.30 -45.07 -10.60
CA GLY A 566 16.32 -45.50 -11.60
C GLY A 566 14.94 -45.79 -11.02
N VAL A 567 14.63 -45.26 -9.85
CA VAL A 567 13.32 -45.40 -9.20
C VAL A 567 12.32 -44.47 -9.88
N GLN A 568 11.26 -45.05 -10.39
CA GLN A 568 10.19 -44.33 -11.11
C GLN A 568 8.82 -44.75 -10.59
N THR A 569 7.83 -43.88 -10.79
CA THR A 569 6.43 -44.23 -10.52
C THR A 569 5.99 -45.43 -11.34
N ARG A 570 5.61 -46.50 -10.68
CA ARG A 570 5.04 -47.70 -11.32
C ARG A 570 3.72 -48.03 -10.68
N ILE A 571 2.70 -48.20 -11.50
CA ILE A 571 1.40 -48.68 -11.02
C ILE A 571 1.55 -50.21 -10.81
N PRO A 572 1.28 -50.71 -9.59
CA PRO A 572 1.35 -52.15 -9.32
C PRO A 572 0.46 -52.94 -10.29
N PRO A 573 0.88 -54.10 -10.76
CA PRO A 573 0.12 -54.87 -11.75
C PRO A 573 -1.35 -55.10 -11.41
N LYS A 574 -1.65 -55.29 -10.13
CA LYS A 574 -3.03 -55.48 -9.65
C LYS A 574 -3.93 -54.24 -9.78
N LEU A 575 -3.35 -53.07 -9.93
CA LEU A 575 -4.03 -51.78 -10.09
C LEU A 575 -4.00 -51.24 -11.52
N GLN A 576 -3.34 -51.97 -12.43
CA GLN A 576 -3.35 -51.64 -13.86
C GLN A 576 -4.68 -52.04 -14.51
N TYR A 577 -5.05 -51.34 -15.59
CA TYR A 577 -6.26 -51.71 -16.33
C TYR A 577 -5.98 -52.86 -17.30
N PRO A 578 -6.84 -53.88 -17.36
CA PRO A 578 -8.05 -54.11 -16.52
C PRO A 578 -7.66 -54.43 -15.07
N VAL A 579 -8.39 -53.85 -14.12
CA VAL A 579 -8.09 -53.98 -12.67
C VAL A 579 -8.35 -55.44 -12.22
N SER A 580 -7.39 -56.00 -11.47
CA SER A 580 -7.54 -57.32 -10.83
C SER A 580 -8.67 -57.38 -9.82
N GLN A 581 -9.31 -58.56 -9.64
CA GLN A 581 -10.29 -58.78 -8.57
C GLN A 581 -9.76 -58.48 -7.15
N HIS A 582 -8.43 -58.52 -6.96
CA HIS A 582 -7.74 -58.18 -5.70
C HIS A 582 -7.27 -56.71 -5.65
N GLY A 583 -7.58 -55.90 -6.65
CA GLY A 583 -7.15 -54.47 -6.73
C GLY A 583 -7.67 -53.63 -5.57
N TRP A 584 -8.93 -53.90 -5.16
CA TRP A 584 -9.52 -53.20 -4.00
C TRP A 584 -8.79 -53.51 -2.68
N ASP A 585 -8.42 -54.75 -2.41
CA ASP A 585 -7.67 -55.15 -1.22
C ASP A 585 -6.27 -54.55 -1.23
N ALA A 586 -5.61 -54.48 -2.38
CA ALA A 586 -4.35 -53.77 -2.52
C ALA A 586 -4.48 -52.28 -2.24
N CYS A 587 -5.54 -51.62 -2.71
CA CYS A 587 -5.81 -50.21 -2.39
C CYS A 587 -6.02 -49.97 -0.88
N LYS A 588 -6.80 -50.81 -0.24
CA LYS A 588 -7.01 -50.74 1.24
C LYS A 588 -5.67 -50.90 1.99
N GLY A 589 -4.87 -51.87 1.57
CA GLY A 589 -3.52 -52.08 2.11
C GLY A 589 -2.60 -50.87 1.96
N ILE A 590 -2.62 -50.21 0.81
CA ILE A 590 -1.86 -48.96 0.60
C ILE A 590 -2.30 -47.86 1.54
N VAL A 591 -3.63 -47.63 1.66
CA VAL A 591 -4.19 -46.60 2.53
C VAL A 591 -3.86 -46.90 4.00
N GLY A 592 -4.07 -48.16 4.45
CA GLY A 592 -3.75 -48.56 5.80
C GLY A 592 -2.26 -48.42 6.15
N THR A 593 -1.38 -48.82 5.24
CA THR A 593 0.09 -48.66 5.41
C THR A 593 0.48 -47.19 5.58
N GLY A 594 -0.14 -46.27 4.85
CA GLY A 594 0.18 -44.85 4.88
C GLY A 594 -0.46 -44.04 6.01
N TYR A 595 -1.65 -44.47 6.48
CA TYR A 595 -2.54 -43.58 7.27
C TYR A 595 -3.24 -44.22 8.44
N SER A 596 -3.01 -45.52 8.80
CA SER A 596 -3.54 -46.10 10.03
C SER A 596 -3.06 -45.32 11.25
N LEU A 597 -3.98 -45.14 12.23
CA LEU A 597 -3.71 -44.35 13.44
C LEU A 597 -2.81 -45.08 14.44
N GLY A 598 -2.87 -46.43 14.48
CA GLY A 598 -2.06 -47.26 15.33
C GLY A 598 -0.92 -47.94 14.59
N TRP A 599 0.25 -48.07 15.21
CA TRP A 599 1.41 -48.72 14.59
C TRP A 599 1.13 -50.23 14.31
N VAL A 600 0.33 -50.90 15.14
CA VAL A 600 -0.07 -52.31 14.95
C VAL A 600 -0.95 -52.44 13.72
N GLU A 601 -1.92 -51.54 13.55
CA GLU A 601 -2.82 -51.50 12.38
C GLU A 601 -2.03 -51.20 11.11
N GLN A 602 -1.02 -50.32 11.20
CA GLN A 602 -0.17 -49.98 10.10
C GLN A 602 0.65 -51.18 9.64
N VAL A 603 1.27 -51.91 10.57
CA VAL A 603 1.98 -53.16 10.28
C VAL A 603 1.05 -54.21 9.67
N GLN A 604 -0.15 -54.39 10.25
CA GLN A 604 -1.17 -55.31 9.69
C GLN A 604 -1.52 -54.93 8.25
N SER A 605 -1.70 -53.64 7.97
CA SER A 605 -1.99 -53.12 6.61
C SER A 605 -0.87 -53.40 5.61
N VAL A 606 0.40 -53.38 6.06
CA VAL A 606 1.53 -53.81 5.21
C VAL A 606 1.42 -55.27 4.82
N PHE A 607 1.10 -56.14 5.80
CA PHE A 607 0.89 -57.60 5.49
C PHE A 607 -0.29 -57.80 4.56
N ASP A 608 -1.39 -57.11 4.76
CA ASP A 608 -2.58 -57.21 3.91
C ASP A 608 -2.30 -56.74 2.49
N LEU A 609 -1.54 -55.65 2.35
CA LEU A 609 -1.04 -55.16 1.04
C LEU A 609 -0.18 -56.21 0.35
N LEU A 610 0.80 -56.75 1.04
CA LEU A 610 1.69 -57.78 0.46
C LEU A 610 0.87 -59.02 0.05
N ARG A 611 -0.08 -59.46 0.89
CA ARG A 611 -0.95 -60.58 0.56
C ARG A 611 -1.80 -60.29 -0.66
N ALA A 612 -2.39 -59.07 -0.79
CA ALA A 612 -3.20 -58.71 -1.94
C ALA A 612 -2.36 -58.65 -3.25
N LEU A 613 -1.13 -58.15 -3.17
CA LEU A 613 -0.22 -58.07 -4.35
C LEU A 613 0.30 -59.44 -4.81
N LEU A 614 0.51 -60.39 -3.88
CA LEU A 614 1.06 -61.73 -4.17
C LEU A 614 0.00 -62.78 -4.54
N ARG A 615 -1.29 -62.55 -4.26
CA ARG A 615 -2.37 -63.47 -4.68
C ARG A 615 -2.40 -63.63 -6.21
N LYS A 616 -2.47 -64.86 -6.64
CA LYS A 616 -2.73 -65.21 -8.07
C LYS A 616 -4.19 -64.92 -8.39
N GLU A 617 -4.51 -64.59 -9.62
CA GLU A 617 -5.88 -64.43 -10.11
C GLU A 617 -6.60 -65.72 -10.16
#